data_f6f60bd7dd3f0e47542e4f387789287e
#
_entry.id   f6f60bd7dd3f0e47542e4f387789287e
#
_cell.length_a   1.000
_cell.length_b   1.000
_cell.length_c   1.000
_cell.angle_alpha   90.00
_cell.angle_beta   90.00
_cell.angle_gamma   90.00
#
_symmetry.space_group_name_H-M   'P 1'
#
loop_
_entity.id
_entity.type
_entity.pdbx_description
1 polymer ?
#
loop_
_entity_poly.entity_id
_entity_poly.type
_entity_poly.pdbx_seq_one_letter_code
_entity_poly.pdbx_strand_id
1 'polypeptide(L)'
;MLDQNESSQFFRFRNFVYSVIERIKSSVNRNNYQEIINDYISKLQASEKTAAEIQYKFINDFYIYYQSKLYNSENYGFDFSDMIYYANKYISVIKNTENLNFEYLIIDEYQDISEDRYILAKQVSDKNAAKVVAVGDDWQTIFSFAGSKIEYIYNFSIYFPTAKYLRISKVYRNSKKLIEYTSKFIMENHQQIPKELISTKENSSPIKYIMFDDKEEYQKLKELIIKIHENNKDSHIMILGRTNNIIKKIYDDPSLKDGMGTKIIFEGSDVDIDGMTIHKSKGLTSDEVIIIGLDEDFPMVKGNFWMIEIFNNHWYQEKIPFAEERRLFYVALTRTKHNVYLLVNRNPLHRSRFVNEIYNISKEK
;
A
#
# COMPACT_ATOMS: atom_id res chain seq x y z
N MET A 1 10.88 -8.99 -32.84
CA MET A 1 10.52 -9.53 -31.51
C MET A 1 11.58 -9.04 -30.55
N LEU A 2 11.25 -8.10 -29.66
CA LEU A 2 12.15 -7.73 -28.57
C LEU A 2 12.22 -8.94 -27.63
N ASP A 3 13.44 -9.27 -27.18
CA ASP A 3 13.69 -10.36 -26.24
C ASP A 3 12.81 -10.15 -24.98
N GLN A 4 12.26 -11.22 -24.41
CA GLN A 4 11.38 -11.14 -23.23
C GLN A 4 12.10 -10.47 -22.03
N ASN A 5 13.42 -10.58 -21.96
CA ASN A 5 14.25 -9.90 -20.97
C ASN A 5 14.33 -8.38 -21.20
N GLU A 6 14.46 -7.92 -22.45
CA GLU A 6 14.46 -6.48 -22.78
C GLU A 6 13.10 -5.86 -22.51
N SER A 7 12.00 -6.55 -22.78
CA SER A 7 10.66 -6.09 -22.45
C SER A 7 10.46 -5.92 -20.93
N SER A 8 10.98 -6.85 -20.12
CA SER A 8 10.89 -6.81 -18.66
C SER A 8 11.70 -5.65 -18.05
N GLN A 9 12.90 -5.38 -18.56
CA GLN A 9 13.74 -4.26 -18.12
C GLN A 9 13.12 -2.92 -18.52
N PHE A 10 12.59 -2.81 -19.72
CA PHE A 10 11.88 -1.61 -20.19
C PHE A 10 10.66 -1.29 -19.32
N PHE A 11 9.86 -2.30 -18.95
CA PHE A 11 8.70 -2.09 -18.07
C PHE A 11 9.09 -1.63 -16.66
N ARG A 12 10.17 -2.20 -16.10
CA ARG A 12 10.69 -1.76 -14.79
C ARG A 12 11.16 -0.32 -14.83
N PHE A 13 11.92 0.02 -15.87
CA PHE A 13 12.43 1.36 -16.09
C PHE A 13 11.29 2.37 -16.28
N ARG A 14 10.32 2.08 -17.14
CA ARG A 14 9.15 2.93 -17.34
C ARG A 14 8.38 3.18 -16.03
N ASN A 15 8.13 2.14 -15.27
CA ASN A 15 7.42 2.26 -14.00
C ASN A 15 8.21 3.08 -12.98
N PHE A 16 9.51 2.94 -12.99
CA PHE A 16 10.42 3.75 -12.18
C PHE A 16 10.33 5.25 -12.54
N VAL A 17 10.50 5.60 -13.82
CA VAL A 17 10.39 6.98 -14.30
C VAL A 17 9.02 7.56 -13.93
N TYR A 18 7.96 6.78 -14.16
CA TYR A 18 6.60 7.19 -13.81
C TYR A 18 6.44 7.47 -12.32
N SER A 19 6.99 6.62 -11.45
CA SER A 19 6.92 6.83 -10.00
C SER A 19 7.62 8.12 -9.54
N VAL A 20 8.74 8.50 -10.18
CA VAL A 20 9.42 9.76 -9.88
C VAL A 20 8.60 10.95 -10.37
N ILE A 21 8.04 10.89 -11.57
CA ILE A 21 7.18 11.94 -12.13
C ILE A 21 5.96 12.16 -11.22
N GLU A 22 5.28 11.10 -10.83
CA GLU A 22 4.14 11.16 -9.91
C GLU A 22 4.54 11.81 -8.58
N ARG A 23 5.73 11.50 -8.07
CA ARG A 23 6.22 12.08 -6.82
C ARG A 23 6.49 13.58 -6.94
N ILE A 24 7.10 14.03 -8.04
CA ILE A 24 7.30 15.44 -8.32
C ILE A 24 5.93 16.14 -8.41
N LYS A 25 4.98 15.56 -9.13
CA LYS A 25 3.65 16.14 -9.37
C LYS A 25 2.77 16.22 -8.13
N SER A 26 2.84 15.24 -7.24
CA SER A 26 2.11 15.20 -5.97
C SER A 26 2.77 16.00 -4.85
N SER A 27 3.96 16.55 -5.09
CA SER A 27 4.64 17.42 -4.13
C SER A 27 4.06 18.83 -4.15
N VAL A 28 3.90 19.43 -2.98
CA VAL A 28 3.58 20.88 -2.84
C VAL A 28 4.67 21.77 -3.46
N ASN A 29 5.88 21.27 -3.55
CA ASN A 29 7.03 21.94 -4.14
C ASN A 29 7.16 21.68 -5.65
N ARG A 30 6.12 21.19 -6.29
CA ARG A 30 6.11 20.85 -7.73
C ARG A 30 6.69 21.93 -8.63
N ASN A 31 6.44 23.20 -8.34
CA ASN A 31 6.94 24.30 -9.15
C ASN A 31 8.44 24.56 -8.96
N ASN A 32 9.00 24.19 -7.81
CA ASN A 32 10.39 24.42 -7.42
C ASN A 32 11.20 23.12 -7.40
N TYR A 33 10.69 22.04 -8.02
CA TYR A 33 11.35 20.73 -7.95
C TYR A 33 12.79 20.77 -8.46
N GLN A 34 13.08 21.60 -9.45
CA GLN A 34 14.42 21.76 -10.01
C GLN A 34 15.40 22.37 -8.99
N GLU A 35 14.96 23.38 -8.24
CA GLU A 35 15.78 24.02 -7.19
C GLU A 35 16.10 23.03 -6.08
N ILE A 36 15.10 22.25 -5.65
CA ILE A 36 15.25 21.23 -4.60
C ILE A 36 16.24 20.15 -5.04
N ILE A 37 16.13 19.66 -6.29
CA ILE A 37 17.04 18.66 -6.82
C ILE A 37 18.45 19.23 -6.94
N ASN A 38 18.61 20.44 -7.46
CA ASN A 38 19.92 21.08 -7.61
C ASN A 38 20.57 21.35 -6.25
N ASP A 39 19.80 21.79 -5.24
CA ASP A 39 20.30 21.97 -3.87
C ASP A 39 20.80 20.63 -3.29
N TYR A 40 20.05 19.54 -3.47
CA TYR A 40 20.48 18.20 -3.06
C TYR A 40 21.77 17.77 -3.74
N ILE A 41 21.83 17.86 -5.08
CA ILE A 41 23.02 17.47 -5.86
C ILE A 41 24.24 18.29 -5.46
N SER A 42 24.07 19.58 -5.15
CA SER A 42 25.16 20.45 -4.72
C SER A 42 25.87 19.96 -3.45
N LYS A 43 25.17 19.25 -2.57
CA LYS A 43 25.62 18.73 -1.28
C LYS A 43 26.28 17.34 -1.38
N LEU A 44 26.17 16.68 -2.55
CA LEU A 44 26.78 15.35 -2.76
C LEU A 44 28.28 15.42 -2.90
N GLN A 45 28.95 14.31 -2.57
CA GLN A 45 30.39 14.14 -2.83
C GLN A 45 30.66 14.03 -4.35
N ALA A 46 31.86 14.42 -4.77
CA ALA A 46 32.23 14.46 -6.19
C ALA A 46 32.03 13.12 -6.92
N SER A 47 32.23 12.00 -6.24
CA SER A 47 32.01 10.65 -6.77
C SER A 47 30.57 10.32 -7.10
N GLU A 48 29.61 10.93 -6.40
CA GLU A 48 28.17 10.69 -6.54
C GLU A 48 27.48 11.72 -7.42
N LYS A 49 28.05 12.94 -7.44
CA LYS A 49 27.47 14.10 -8.08
C LYS A 49 27.21 13.90 -9.59
N THR A 50 28.20 13.41 -10.33
CA THR A 50 28.08 13.20 -11.77
C THR A 50 26.97 12.20 -12.12
N ALA A 51 26.86 11.11 -11.35
CA ALA A 51 25.80 10.13 -11.56
C ALA A 51 24.41 10.71 -11.26
N ALA A 52 24.28 11.51 -10.19
CA ALA A 52 23.04 12.18 -9.82
C ALA A 52 22.62 13.23 -10.86
N GLU A 53 23.56 14.00 -11.41
CA GLU A 53 23.31 14.98 -12.48
C GLU A 53 22.78 14.30 -13.76
N ILE A 54 23.37 13.17 -14.17
CA ILE A 54 22.92 12.40 -15.33
C ILE A 54 21.52 11.87 -15.10
N GLN A 55 21.24 11.27 -13.91
CA GLN A 55 19.93 10.76 -13.55
C GLN A 55 18.88 11.86 -13.54
N TYR A 56 19.21 13.01 -12.96
CA TYR A 56 18.32 14.16 -12.92
C TYR A 56 17.97 14.66 -14.31
N LYS A 57 18.99 14.91 -15.17
CA LYS A 57 18.78 15.37 -16.54
C LYS A 57 17.83 14.44 -17.28
N PHE A 58 18.06 13.14 -17.17
CA PHE A 58 17.23 12.12 -17.80
C PHE A 58 15.77 12.18 -17.34
N ILE A 59 15.54 12.17 -16.01
CA ILE A 59 14.18 12.26 -15.44
C ILE A 59 13.51 13.58 -15.82
N ASN A 60 14.25 14.70 -15.80
CA ASN A 60 13.72 16.00 -16.16
C ASN A 60 13.26 16.05 -17.63
N ASP A 61 14.04 15.47 -18.54
CA ASP A 61 13.69 15.41 -19.98
C ASP A 61 12.39 14.58 -20.16
N PHE A 62 12.25 13.45 -19.46
CA PHE A 62 11.01 12.68 -19.45
C PHE A 62 9.84 13.43 -18.83
N TYR A 63 10.04 14.15 -17.74
CA TYR A 63 9.01 14.96 -17.11
C TYR A 63 8.49 16.05 -18.04
N ILE A 64 9.40 16.80 -18.69
CA ILE A 64 9.04 17.83 -19.67
C ILE A 64 8.28 17.22 -20.85
N TYR A 65 8.76 16.09 -21.38
CA TYR A 65 8.09 15.37 -22.47
C TYR A 65 6.70 14.91 -22.06
N TYR A 66 6.55 14.30 -20.87
CA TYR A 66 5.26 13.87 -20.32
C TYR A 66 4.28 15.04 -20.21
N GLN A 67 4.72 16.16 -19.64
CA GLN A 67 3.90 17.36 -19.52
C GLN A 67 3.49 17.91 -20.90
N SER A 68 4.40 17.93 -21.86
CA SER A 68 4.10 18.41 -23.22
C SER A 68 3.06 17.54 -23.93
N LYS A 69 3.02 16.25 -23.63
CA LYS A 69 2.01 15.33 -24.18
C LYS A 69 0.65 15.49 -23.52
N LEU A 70 0.61 15.78 -22.22
CA LEU A 70 -0.64 16.07 -21.51
C LEU A 70 -1.27 17.40 -21.95
N TYR A 71 -0.44 18.44 -22.10
CA TYR A 71 -0.89 19.80 -22.42
C TYR A 71 -0.86 20.13 -23.94
N ASN A 72 -0.93 19.13 -24.81
CA ASN A 72 -0.98 19.39 -26.23
C ASN A 72 -2.25 20.16 -26.62
N SER A 73 -2.11 21.10 -27.56
CA SER A 73 -3.11 22.10 -27.97
C SER A 73 -4.46 21.54 -28.44
N GLU A 74 -4.53 20.26 -28.78
CA GLU A 74 -5.76 19.61 -29.27
C GLU A 74 -6.52 18.86 -28.16
N ASN A 75 -5.85 18.42 -27.10
CA ASN A 75 -6.44 17.72 -25.95
C ASN A 75 -5.75 18.16 -24.67
N TYR A 76 -6.34 19.13 -23.96
CA TYR A 76 -5.89 19.47 -22.61
C TYR A 76 -6.18 18.29 -21.68
N GLY A 77 -5.19 17.39 -21.53
CA GLY A 77 -5.27 16.28 -20.59
C GLY A 77 -4.72 16.68 -19.23
N PHE A 78 -5.43 16.25 -18.17
CA PHE A 78 -4.97 16.35 -16.79
C PHE A 78 -4.88 14.94 -16.21
N ASP A 79 -3.80 14.62 -15.54
CA ASP A 79 -3.78 13.47 -14.66
C ASP A 79 -4.35 13.81 -13.27
N PHE A 80 -4.48 12.80 -12.40
CA PHE A 80 -5.04 12.99 -11.06
C PHE A 80 -4.26 13.98 -10.19
N SER A 81 -2.92 14.00 -10.32
CA SER A 81 -2.08 14.94 -9.59
C SER A 81 -2.28 16.38 -10.09
N ASP A 82 -2.48 16.57 -11.40
CA ASP A 82 -2.83 17.87 -11.95
C ASP A 82 -4.18 18.37 -11.44
N MET A 83 -5.18 17.48 -11.37
CA MET A 83 -6.50 17.86 -10.87
C MET A 83 -6.43 18.41 -9.44
N ILE A 84 -5.71 17.74 -8.55
CA ILE A 84 -5.52 18.20 -7.16
C ILE A 84 -4.72 19.51 -7.11
N TYR A 85 -3.64 19.59 -7.88
CA TYR A 85 -2.81 20.80 -7.96
C TYR A 85 -3.60 22.04 -8.43
N TYR A 86 -4.35 21.93 -9.51
CA TYR A 86 -5.16 23.03 -10.00
C TYR A 86 -6.36 23.34 -9.10
N ALA A 87 -6.96 22.32 -8.47
CA ALA A 87 -7.98 22.53 -7.45
C ALA A 87 -7.45 23.39 -6.29
N ASN A 88 -6.24 23.07 -5.77
CA ASN A 88 -5.58 23.86 -4.75
C ASN A 88 -5.35 25.31 -5.18
N LYS A 89 -4.85 25.52 -6.42
CA LYS A 89 -4.70 26.85 -6.98
C LYS A 89 -6.01 27.60 -7.12
N TYR A 90 -7.04 26.94 -7.64
CA TYR A 90 -8.35 27.54 -7.85
C TYR A 90 -9.00 27.94 -6.52
N ILE A 91 -9.04 27.05 -5.55
CA ILE A 91 -9.60 27.32 -4.22
C ILE A 91 -8.86 28.47 -3.53
N SER A 92 -7.55 28.60 -3.69
CA SER A 92 -6.78 29.68 -3.07
C SER A 92 -7.19 31.08 -3.56
N VAL A 93 -7.59 31.22 -4.83
CA VAL A 93 -7.91 32.51 -5.46
C VAL A 93 -9.38 32.82 -5.59
N ILE A 94 -10.27 31.82 -5.49
CA ILE A 94 -11.71 32.02 -5.62
C ILE A 94 -12.24 32.90 -4.48
N LYS A 95 -12.95 33.97 -4.82
CA LYS A 95 -13.52 34.93 -3.86
C LYS A 95 -14.96 34.57 -3.48
N ASN A 96 -15.72 34.04 -4.44
CA ASN A 96 -17.10 33.66 -4.23
C ASN A 96 -17.21 32.14 -4.07
N THR A 97 -17.64 31.69 -2.89
CA THR A 97 -17.78 30.28 -2.52
C THR A 97 -19.26 29.80 -2.50
N GLU A 98 -20.21 30.57 -3.07
CA GLU A 98 -21.63 30.25 -3.04
C GLU A 98 -21.95 28.83 -3.53
N ASN A 99 -21.16 28.34 -4.49
CA ASN A 99 -21.28 26.95 -5.01
C ASN A 99 -20.49 25.90 -4.19
N LEU A 100 -19.80 26.32 -3.12
CA LEU A 100 -18.98 25.47 -2.27
C LEU A 100 -19.40 25.60 -0.80
N ASN A 101 -20.70 25.69 -0.54
CA ASN A 101 -21.22 25.87 0.82
C ASN A 101 -21.44 24.51 1.48
N PHE A 102 -20.44 24.07 2.26
CA PHE A 102 -20.48 22.80 3.00
C PHE A 102 -20.42 23.06 4.51
N GLU A 103 -21.31 22.44 5.27
CA GLU A 103 -21.25 22.42 6.74
C GLU A 103 -20.25 21.38 7.26
N TYR A 104 -20.09 20.28 6.52
CA TYR A 104 -19.23 19.16 6.88
C TYR A 104 -18.35 18.75 5.70
N LEU A 105 -17.10 18.47 5.99
CA LEU A 105 -16.15 17.80 5.10
C LEU A 105 -15.82 16.44 5.71
N ILE A 106 -16.28 15.36 5.07
CA ILE A 106 -16.05 13.99 5.52
C ILE A 106 -14.95 13.38 4.66
N ILE A 107 -13.89 12.90 5.29
CA ILE A 107 -12.72 12.29 4.63
C ILE A 107 -12.63 10.85 5.12
N ASP A 108 -12.88 9.91 4.23
CA ASP A 108 -12.69 8.48 4.50
C ASP A 108 -11.27 8.05 4.14
N GLU A 109 -10.81 6.93 4.71
CA GLU A 109 -9.43 6.40 4.53
C GLU A 109 -8.35 7.48 4.74
N TYR A 110 -8.52 8.32 5.77
CA TYR A 110 -7.67 9.48 6.03
C TYR A 110 -6.18 9.12 6.18
N GLN A 111 -5.85 7.89 6.57
CA GLN A 111 -4.47 7.42 6.66
C GLN A 111 -3.74 7.39 5.31
N ASP A 112 -4.47 7.45 4.20
CA ASP A 112 -3.90 7.45 2.84
C ASP A 112 -3.78 8.86 2.25
N ILE A 113 -4.02 9.88 3.05
CA ILE A 113 -3.98 11.27 2.57
C ILE A 113 -2.55 11.68 2.22
N SER A 114 -2.39 12.29 1.04
CA SER A 114 -1.17 12.96 0.62
C SER A 114 -1.19 14.44 1.03
N GLU A 115 -0.03 15.09 1.00
CA GLU A 115 0.10 16.49 1.41
C GLU A 115 -0.77 17.44 0.58
N ASP A 116 -0.78 17.26 -0.72
CA ASP A 116 -1.58 18.06 -1.65
C ASP A 116 -3.09 17.91 -1.42
N ARG A 117 -3.55 16.69 -1.11
CA ARG A 117 -4.94 16.41 -0.74
C ARG A 117 -5.29 16.99 0.63
N TYR A 118 -4.37 16.90 1.59
CA TYR A 118 -4.56 17.55 2.90
C TYR A 118 -4.72 19.07 2.73
N ILE A 119 -3.86 19.73 1.93
CA ILE A 119 -3.94 21.16 1.67
C ILE A 119 -5.28 21.52 1.03
N LEU A 120 -5.74 20.73 0.04
CA LEU A 120 -7.05 20.93 -0.58
C LEU A 120 -8.19 20.84 0.45
N ALA A 121 -8.19 19.78 1.25
CA ALA A 121 -9.19 19.57 2.29
C ALA A 121 -9.20 20.72 3.31
N LYS A 122 -8.01 21.17 3.72
CA LYS A 122 -7.85 22.29 4.67
C LYS A 122 -8.38 23.60 4.08
N GLN A 123 -8.01 23.94 2.85
CA GLN A 123 -8.50 25.15 2.16
C GLN A 123 -10.02 25.13 1.98
N VAL A 124 -10.61 23.97 1.59
CA VAL A 124 -12.05 23.81 1.47
C VAL A 124 -12.73 23.99 2.83
N SER A 125 -12.23 23.36 3.88
CA SER A 125 -12.83 23.49 5.22
C SER A 125 -12.73 24.91 5.77
N ASP A 126 -11.58 25.56 5.62
CA ASP A 126 -11.39 26.92 6.13
C ASP A 126 -12.27 27.94 5.41
N LYS A 127 -12.41 27.84 4.08
CA LYS A 127 -13.27 28.76 3.32
C LYS A 127 -14.76 28.62 3.65
N ASN A 128 -15.19 27.42 4.03
CA ASN A 128 -16.58 27.15 4.37
C ASN A 128 -16.86 27.20 5.87
N ALA A 129 -15.84 27.40 6.70
CA ALA A 129 -15.92 27.17 8.15
C ALA A 129 -16.51 25.77 8.47
N ALA A 130 -16.23 24.78 7.60
CA ALA A 130 -16.80 23.46 7.66
C ALA A 130 -16.18 22.63 8.79
N LYS A 131 -16.99 21.80 9.42
CA LYS A 131 -16.52 20.81 10.39
C LYS A 131 -15.91 19.62 9.64
N VAL A 132 -14.65 19.27 9.97
CA VAL A 132 -13.96 18.14 9.36
C VAL A 132 -14.21 16.87 10.17
N VAL A 133 -14.65 15.82 9.49
CA VAL A 133 -14.75 14.46 10.03
C VAL A 133 -13.79 13.57 9.24
N ALA A 134 -12.69 13.15 9.87
CA ALA A 134 -11.72 12.25 9.26
C ALA A 134 -11.85 10.85 9.86
N VAL A 135 -12.04 9.86 8.99
CA VAL A 135 -12.11 8.43 9.38
C VAL A 135 -10.90 7.72 8.82
N GLY A 136 -10.18 6.97 9.66
CA GLY A 136 -8.97 6.30 9.21
C GLY A 136 -8.42 5.29 10.22
N ASP A 137 -7.51 4.46 9.75
CA ASP A 137 -6.84 3.42 10.51
C ASP A 137 -5.33 3.45 10.23
N ASP A 138 -4.53 3.97 11.16
CA ASP A 138 -3.08 4.08 11.02
C ASP A 138 -2.39 2.71 10.82
N TRP A 139 -2.98 1.62 11.33
CA TRP A 139 -2.47 0.26 11.12
C TRP A 139 -2.58 -0.20 9.65
N GLN A 140 -3.33 0.53 8.82
CA GLN A 140 -3.52 0.26 7.40
C GLN A 140 -2.88 1.30 6.46
N THR A 141 -1.95 2.13 6.96
CA THR A 141 -1.19 3.08 6.13
C THR A 141 -0.11 2.34 5.34
N ILE A 142 -0.37 2.04 4.07
CA ILE A 142 0.49 1.20 3.20
C ILE A 142 0.75 1.83 1.83
N PHE A 143 0.37 3.09 1.61
CA PHE A 143 0.50 3.79 0.32
C PHE A 143 1.51 4.94 0.35
N SER A 144 2.60 4.82 1.13
CA SER A 144 3.64 5.86 1.15
C SER A 144 4.27 6.08 -0.24
N PHE A 145 4.35 5.02 -1.05
CA PHE A 145 4.84 5.12 -2.43
C PHE A 145 3.92 5.97 -3.33
N ALA A 146 2.62 6.08 -3.01
CA ALA A 146 1.64 6.92 -3.69
C ALA A 146 1.48 8.31 -3.03
N GLY A 147 2.35 8.66 -2.09
CA GLY A 147 2.39 9.98 -1.47
C GLY A 147 1.66 10.09 -0.14
N SER A 148 1.06 9.02 0.38
CA SER A 148 0.44 9.08 1.71
C SER A 148 1.48 9.35 2.79
N LYS A 149 1.11 10.16 3.78
CA LYS A 149 1.97 10.56 4.89
C LYS A 149 1.29 10.23 6.21
N ILE A 150 1.83 9.24 6.92
CA ILE A 150 1.29 8.76 8.20
C ILE A 150 1.26 9.85 9.30
N GLU A 151 2.09 10.86 9.19
CA GLU A 151 2.14 11.98 10.11
C GLU A 151 0.82 12.73 10.22
N TYR A 152 0.01 12.80 9.15
CA TYR A 152 -1.28 13.47 9.18
C TYR A 152 -2.29 12.79 10.10
N ILE A 153 -2.21 11.47 10.26
CA ILE A 153 -3.06 10.77 11.21
C ILE A 153 -2.47 10.78 12.64
N TYR A 154 -1.15 10.63 12.79
CA TYR A 154 -0.50 10.67 14.09
C TYR A 154 -0.57 12.04 14.75
N ASN A 155 -0.39 13.10 13.97
CA ASN A 155 -0.36 14.47 14.42
C ASN A 155 -1.66 15.23 14.09
N PHE A 156 -2.79 14.52 13.99
CA PHE A 156 -4.07 15.10 13.58
C PHE A 156 -4.45 16.36 14.36
N SER A 157 -4.21 16.38 15.69
CA SER A 157 -4.48 17.54 16.54
C SER A 157 -3.58 18.76 16.25
N ILE A 158 -2.42 18.56 15.61
CA ILE A 158 -1.57 19.67 15.15
C ILE A 158 -2.22 20.38 13.96
N TYR A 159 -2.80 19.60 13.07
CA TYR A 159 -3.46 20.08 11.84
C TYR A 159 -4.89 20.57 12.09
N PHE A 160 -5.57 20.00 13.11
CA PHE A 160 -6.92 20.32 13.55
C PHE A 160 -6.95 20.46 15.09
N PRO A 161 -6.55 21.64 15.63
CA PRO A 161 -6.32 21.81 17.07
C PRO A 161 -7.53 21.56 17.97
N THR A 162 -8.75 21.69 17.44
CA THR A 162 -10.01 21.47 18.19
C THR A 162 -10.59 20.07 17.99
N ALA A 163 -9.81 19.15 17.42
CA ALA A 163 -10.27 17.81 17.08
C ALA A 163 -10.67 17.01 18.33
N LYS A 164 -11.77 16.27 18.19
CA LYS A 164 -12.20 15.22 19.13
C LYS A 164 -11.97 13.87 18.52
N TYR A 165 -11.40 12.95 19.30
CA TYR A 165 -11.12 11.58 18.83
C TYR A 165 -12.24 10.65 19.29
N LEU A 166 -12.78 9.91 18.33
CA LEU A 166 -13.71 8.82 18.58
C LEU A 166 -13.05 7.50 18.14
N ARG A 167 -13.26 6.43 18.89
CA ARG A 167 -12.70 5.11 18.59
C ARG A 167 -13.81 4.12 18.28
N ILE A 168 -13.67 3.42 17.16
CA ILE A 168 -14.53 2.29 16.80
C ILE A 168 -13.78 1.02 17.19
N SER A 169 -14.21 0.39 18.30
CA SER A 169 -13.51 -0.79 18.85
C SER A 169 -14.07 -2.10 18.34
N LYS A 170 -15.34 -2.14 17.91
CA LYS A 170 -16.01 -3.40 17.56
C LYS A 170 -15.66 -3.83 16.13
N VAL A 171 -15.09 -5.03 16.01
CA VAL A 171 -14.71 -5.66 14.75
C VAL A 171 -15.63 -6.82 14.43
N TYR A 172 -16.24 -6.82 13.24
CA TYR A 172 -17.17 -7.84 12.80
C TYR A 172 -16.56 -8.87 11.84
N ARG A 173 -15.42 -8.56 11.26
CA ARG A 173 -14.75 -9.40 10.26
C ARG A 173 -13.96 -10.52 10.91
N ASN A 174 -13.02 -10.17 11.74
CA ASN A 174 -12.02 -11.08 12.28
C ASN A 174 -12.44 -11.70 13.60
N SER A 175 -11.94 -12.90 13.88
CA SER A 175 -12.14 -13.57 15.17
C SER A 175 -11.31 -12.93 16.28
N LYS A 176 -11.73 -13.14 17.54
CA LYS A 176 -11.07 -12.62 18.74
C LYS A 176 -9.58 -12.99 18.79
N LYS A 177 -9.24 -14.25 18.49
CA LYS A 177 -7.85 -14.71 18.50
C LYS A 177 -7.03 -14.11 17.35
N LEU A 178 -7.62 -13.92 16.17
CA LEU A 178 -6.90 -13.26 15.08
C LEU A 178 -6.57 -11.80 15.42
N ILE A 179 -7.55 -11.09 16.03
CA ILE A 179 -7.34 -9.72 16.50
C ILE A 179 -6.22 -9.69 17.56
N GLU A 180 -6.26 -10.60 18.54
CA GLU A 180 -5.22 -10.66 19.58
C GLU A 180 -3.82 -10.81 18.98
N TYR A 181 -3.62 -11.76 18.08
CA TYR A 181 -2.31 -12.01 17.47
C TYR A 181 -1.86 -10.87 16.57
N THR A 182 -2.73 -10.37 15.72
CA THR A 182 -2.39 -9.30 14.79
C THR A 182 -2.20 -7.96 15.49
N SER A 183 -2.90 -7.69 16.59
CA SER A 183 -2.69 -6.50 17.42
C SER A 183 -1.33 -6.54 18.12
N LYS A 184 -0.92 -7.68 18.71
CA LYS A 184 0.42 -7.83 19.27
C LYS A 184 1.48 -7.62 18.19
N PHE A 185 1.31 -8.24 17.03
CA PHE A 185 2.24 -8.11 15.91
C PHE A 185 2.41 -6.66 15.44
N ILE A 186 1.33 -5.93 15.21
CA ILE A 186 1.42 -4.55 14.71
C ILE A 186 1.97 -3.59 15.77
N MET A 187 1.68 -3.82 17.04
CA MET A 187 2.11 -2.98 18.17
C MET A 187 3.57 -3.17 18.58
N GLU A 188 4.31 -4.11 17.99
CA GLU A 188 5.78 -4.10 18.02
C GLU A 188 6.35 -2.78 17.45
N ASN A 189 5.61 -2.12 16.59
CA ASN A 189 5.85 -0.73 16.24
C ASN A 189 5.15 0.19 17.24
N HIS A 190 5.86 0.59 18.30
CA HIS A 190 5.35 1.46 19.36
C HIS A 190 4.93 2.87 18.90
N GLN A 191 5.17 3.24 17.65
CA GLN A 191 4.68 4.49 17.07
C GLN A 191 3.21 4.37 16.59
N GLN A 192 2.67 3.15 16.45
CA GLN A 192 1.27 2.93 16.10
C GLN A 192 0.35 3.36 17.24
N ILE A 193 -0.83 3.87 16.88
CA ILE A 193 -1.84 4.27 17.86
C ILE A 193 -2.44 3.01 18.52
N PRO A 194 -2.34 2.86 19.85
CA PRO A 194 -2.92 1.71 20.54
C PRO A 194 -4.43 1.63 20.37
N LYS A 195 -4.96 0.44 20.09
CA LYS A 195 -6.39 0.18 19.89
C LYS A 195 -6.83 -1.03 20.70
N GLU A 196 -7.95 -0.88 21.38
CA GLU A 196 -8.65 -1.99 22.04
C GLU A 196 -9.74 -2.50 21.09
N LEU A 197 -9.44 -3.58 20.38
CA LEU A 197 -10.36 -4.16 19.41
C LEU A 197 -11.11 -5.34 20.03
N ILE A 198 -12.43 -5.37 19.81
CA ILE A 198 -13.32 -6.38 20.39
C ILE A 198 -14.07 -7.10 19.26
N SER A 199 -14.10 -8.43 19.32
CA SER A 199 -14.92 -9.26 18.43
C SER A 199 -15.73 -10.28 19.21
N THR A 200 -16.88 -10.64 18.67
CA THR A 200 -17.73 -11.73 19.17
C THR A 200 -17.51 -13.03 18.42
N LYS A 201 -16.70 -13.02 17.34
CA LYS A 201 -16.41 -14.22 16.56
C LYS A 201 -15.35 -15.06 17.25
N GLU A 202 -15.66 -16.33 17.44
CA GLU A 202 -14.73 -17.31 18.01
C GLU A 202 -14.06 -18.12 16.88
N ASN A 203 -12.75 -18.24 16.94
CA ASN A 203 -11.93 -19.17 16.18
C ASN A 203 -10.63 -19.36 16.97
N SER A 204 -10.43 -20.54 17.52
CA SER A 204 -9.28 -20.84 18.38
C SER A 204 -7.95 -20.91 17.66
N SER A 205 -7.97 -21.09 16.33
CA SER A 205 -6.76 -21.24 15.52
C SER A 205 -6.93 -20.59 14.14
N PRO A 206 -7.03 -19.26 14.07
CA PRO A 206 -7.34 -18.54 12.83
C PRO A 206 -6.15 -18.47 11.87
N ILE A 207 -4.92 -18.63 12.34
CA ILE A 207 -3.72 -18.65 11.52
C ILE A 207 -3.28 -20.09 11.33
N LYS A 208 -3.16 -20.53 10.08
CA LYS A 208 -2.75 -21.88 9.68
C LYS A 208 -1.41 -21.81 8.96
N TYR A 209 -0.43 -22.58 9.41
CA TYR A 209 0.89 -22.67 8.79
C TYR A 209 0.96 -23.89 7.90
N ILE A 210 1.15 -23.70 6.61
CA ILE A 210 1.29 -24.76 5.59
C ILE A 210 2.77 -24.82 5.23
N MET A 211 3.44 -25.86 5.71
CA MET A 211 4.87 -26.04 5.48
C MET A 211 5.11 -26.70 4.13
N PHE A 212 6.10 -26.17 3.38
CA PHE A 212 6.59 -26.76 2.16
C PHE A 212 8.12 -26.89 2.17
N ASP A 213 8.65 -27.80 1.37
CA ASP A 213 10.08 -27.91 1.11
C ASP A 213 10.41 -27.13 -0.19
N ASP A 214 11.69 -26.80 -0.39
CA ASP A 214 12.14 -25.98 -1.51
C ASP A 214 11.50 -26.41 -2.85
N LYS A 215 10.94 -25.44 -3.58
CA LYS A 215 10.23 -25.58 -4.87
C LYS A 215 8.83 -26.21 -4.82
N GLU A 216 8.31 -26.59 -3.64
CA GLU A 216 6.97 -27.20 -3.52
C GLU A 216 5.85 -26.19 -3.22
N GLU A 217 6.15 -24.90 -3.10
CA GLU A 217 5.16 -23.88 -2.69
C GLU A 217 3.87 -23.95 -3.52
N TYR A 218 4.00 -24.01 -4.85
CA TYR A 218 2.83 -24.03 -5.73
C TYR A 218 2.05 -25.35 -5.67
N GLN A 219 2.73 -26.47 -5.50
CA GLN A 219 2.07 -27.74 -5.28
C GLN A 219 1.25 -27.71 -3.96
N LYS A 220 1.84 -27.20 -2.89
CA LYS A 220 1.13 -27.04 -1.61
C LYS A 220 -0.01 -26.03 -1.68
N LEU A 221 0.14 -24.99 -2.47
CA LEU A 221 -0.95 -24.06 -2.76
C LEU A 221 -2.15 -24.78 -3.39
N LYS A 222 -1.93 -25.59 -4.42
CA LYS A 222 -2.99 -26.36 -5.08
C LYS A 222 -3.69 -27.35 -4.14
N GLU A 223 -2.89 -28.12 -3.39
CA GLU A 223 -3.42 -29.06 -2.39
C GLU A 223 -4.31 -28.34 -1.36
N LEU A 224 -3.88 -27.13 -0.94
CA LEU A 224 -4.62 -26.32 0.03
C LEU A 224 -5.94 -25.77 -0.55
N ILE A 225 -5.92 -25.28 -1.79
CA ILE A 225 -7.12 -24.78 -2.48
C ILE A 225 -8.17 -25.90 -2.58
N ILE A 226 -7.78 -27.09 -3.03
CA ILE A 226 -8.66 -28.27 -3.12
C ILE A 226 -9.26 -28.56 -1.75
N LYS A 227 -8.43 -28.64 -0.72
CA LYS A 227 -8.87 -28.94 0.64
C LYS A 227 -9.85 -27.90 1.20
N ILE A 228 -9.64 -26.62 0.93
CA ILE A 228 -10.56 -25.56 1.36
C ILE A 228 -11.90 -25.73 0.63
N HIS A 229 -11.89 -25.94 -0.67
CA HIS A 229 -13.08 -26.11 -1.47
C HIS A 229 -13.88 -27.37 -1.07
N GLU A 230 -13.21 -28.49 -0.82
CA GLU A 230 -13.86 -29.73 -0.33
C GLU A 230 -14.56 -29.53 1.02
N ASN A 231 -13.96 -28.71 1.92
CA ASN A 231 -14.55 -28.41 3.22
C ASN A 231 -15.76 -27.46 3.12
N ASN A 232 -15.72 -26.52 2.19
CA ASN A 232 -16.81 -25.58 1.94
C ASN A 232 -16.76 -25.06 0.49
N LYS A 233 -17.68 -25.55 -0.33
CA LYS A 233 -17.75 -25.22 -1.76
C LYS A 233 -18.07 -23.78 -2.04
N ASP A 234 -18.75 -23.10 -1.13
CA ASP A 234 -19.17 -21.71 -1.27
C ASP A 234 -18.13 -20.70 -0.72
N SER A 235 -16.99 -21.19 -0.21
CA SER A 235 -15.94 -20.32 0.30
C SER A 235 -15.23 -19.56 -0.81
N HIS A 236 -15.26 -18.24 -0.73
CA HIS A 236 -14.40 -17.38 -1.52
C HIS A 236 -12.97 -17.41 -0.98
N ILE A 237 -12.00 -17.66 -1.86
CA ILE A 237 -10.57 -17.75 -1.53
C ILE A 237 -9.82 -16.55 -2.12
N MET A 238 -9.04 -15.85 -1.31
CA MET A 238 -8.16 -14.78 -1.77
C MET A 238 -6.70 -15.19 -1.58
N ILE A 239 -5.93 -15.18 -2.67
CA ILE A 239 -4.49 -15.46 -2.65
C ILE A 239 -3.74 -14.14 -2.72
N LEU A 240 -2.89 -13.89 -1.73
CA LEU A 240 -2.15 -12.66 -1.57
C LEU A 240 -0.65 -12.89 -1.71
N GLY A 241 -0.01 -12.06 -2.55
CA GLY A 241 1.45 -11.99 -2.65
C GLY A 241 1.95 -10.56 -2.48
N ARG A 242 3.23 -10.39 -2.12
CA ARG A 242 3.81 -9.06 -1.93
C ARG A 242 3.94 -8.29 -3.24
N THR A 243 4.24 -8.96 -4.33
CA THR A 243 4.52 -8.36 -5.64
C THR A 243 3.66 -8.96 -6.75
N ASN A 244 3.48 -8.21 -7.84
CA ASN A 244 2.82 -8.72 -9.03
C ASN A 244 3.54 -9.95 -9.63
N ASN A 245 4.87 -10.05 -9.49
CA ASN A 245 5.63 -11.18 -10.01
C ASN A 245 5.28 -12.50 -9.28
N ILE A 246 5.05 -12.44 -7.96
CA ILE A 246 4.61 -13.59 -7.17
C ILE A 246 3.23 -14.06 -7.66
N ILE A 247 2.31 -13.12 -7.84
CA ILE A 247 0.96 -13.42 -8.31
C ILE A 247 0.97 -13.90 -9.77
N LYS A 248 1.79 -13.30 -10.63
CA LYS A 248 1.92 -13.72 -12.03
C LYS A 248 2.32 -15.18 -12.17
N LYS A 249 3.21 -15.68 -11.32
CA LYS A 249 3.61 -17.09 -11.34
C LYS A 249 2.42 -18.05 -11.10
N ILE A 250 1.39 -17.61 -10.36
CA ILE A 250 0.15 -18.40 -10.18
C ILE A 250 -0.64 -18.43 -11.48
N TYR A 251 -0.80 -17.29 -12.15
CA TYR A 251 -1.53 -17.20 -13.42
C TYR A 251 -0.80 -17.90 -14.57
N ASP A 252 0.54 -17.96 -14.53
CA ASP A 252 1.34 -18.66 -15.53
C ASP A 252 1.31 -20.20 -15.35
N ASP A 253 0.72 -20.73 -14.27
CA ASP A 253 0.60 -22.16 -14.02
C ASP A 253 -0.55 -22.76 -14.89
N PRO A 254 -0.26 -23.77 -15.75
CA PRO A 254 -1.26 -24.33 -16.66
C PRO A 254 -2.48 -24.96 -15.99
N SER A 255 -2.37 -25.34 -14.72
CA SER A 255 -3.48 -25.92 -13.95
C SER A 255 -4.39 -24.87 -13.31
N LEU A 256 -3.98 -23.59 -13.36
CA LEU A 256 -4.73 -22.45 -12.87
C LEU A 256 -5.06 -21.57 -14.07
N LYS A 257 -6.22 -21.81 -14.71
CA LYS A 257 -6.63 -21.02 -15.88
C LYS A 257 -7.17 -19.66 -15.47
N ASP A 258 -6.72 -18.64 -16.18
CA ASP A 258 -7.22 -17.27 -16.02
C ASP A 258 -8.68 -17.16 -16.50
N GLY A 259 -9.60 -16.89 -15.59
CA GLY A 259 -10.86 -16.26 -15.92
C GLY A 259 -10.64 -14.75 -15.96
N MET A 260 -11.14 -14.01 -16.92
CA MET A 260 -10.94 -12.57 -17.13
C MET A 260 -10.75 -11.77 -15.84
N GLY A 261 -9.59 -11.15 -15.68
CA GLY A 261 -9.27 -10.24 -14.58
C GLY A 261 -8.44 -10.86 -13.45
N THR A 262 -8.88 -10.76 -12.20
CA THR A 262 -8.23 -11.31 -11.00
C THR A 262 -8.71 -12.71 -10.63
N LYS A 263 -9.68 -13.27 -11.36
CA LYS A 263 -10.28 -14.57 -11.07
C LYS A 263 -9.44 -15.72 -11.62
N ILE A 264 -9.20 -16.71 -10.78
CA ILE A 264 -8.47 -17.93 -11.10
C ILE A 264 -9.51 -19.06 -11.20
N ILE A 265 -9.55 -19.74 -12.33
CA ILE A 265 -10.37 -20.93 -12.51
C ILE A 265 -9.47 -22.16 -12.33
N PHE A 266 -9.73 -22.94 -11.30
CA PHE A 266 -8.99 -24.16 -11.02
C PHE A 266 -9.61 -25.34 -11.79
N GLU A 267 -8.80 -26.05 -12.61
CA GLU A 267 -9.12 -27.26 -13.41
C GLU A 267 -10.58 -27.77 -13.34
N GLY A 268 -11.50 -27.14 -14.08
CA GLY A 268 -12.88 -27.62 -14.19
C GLY A 268 -13.76 -27.54 -12.94
N SER A 269 -13.29 -26.83 -11.91
CA SER A 269 -14.06 -26.57 -10.69
C SER A 269 -14.51 -25.09 -10.65
N ASP A 270 -15.73 -24.88 -10.16
CA ASP A 270 -16.29 -23.53 -9.92
C ASP A 270 -15.74 -22.89 -8.63
N VAL A 271 -14.43 -23.02 -8.36
CA VAL A 271 -13.82 -22.43 -7.17
C VAL A 271 -13.69 -20.92 -7.37
N ASP A 272 -14.29 -20.13 -6.49
CA ASP A 272 -14.19 -18.66 -6.51
C ASP A 272 -12.87 -18.23 -5.85
N ILE A 273 -11.87 -17.88 -6.70
CA ILE A 273 -10.51 -17.50 -6.26
C ILE A 273 -10.12 -16.19 -6.87
N ASP A 274 -9.66 -15.27 -6.01
CA ASP A 274 -9.01 -14.03 -6.40
C ASP A 274 -7.51 -14.06 -6.08
N GLY A 275 -6.66 -13.77 -7.08
CA GLY A 275 -5.21 -13.61 -6.89
C GLY A 275 -4.79 -12.17 -7.06
N MET A 276 -4.16 -11.58 -6.02
CA MET A 276 -3.74 -10.18 -6.09
C MET A 276 -2.60 -9.84 -5.12
N THR A 277 -2.02 -8.66 -5.32
CA THR A 277 -1.05 -8.16 -4.33
C THR A 277 -1.75 -7.71 -3.05
N ILE A 278 -1.02 -7.79 -1.92
CA ILE A 278 -1.53 -7.32 -0.62
C ILE A 278 -2.04 -5.87 -0.71
N HIS A 279 -1.36 -4.99 -1.46
CA HIS A 279 -1.81 -3.61 -1.63
C HIS A 279 -3.20 -3.51 -2.28
N LYS A 280 -3.46 -4.34 -3.31
CA LYS A 280 -4.77 -4.35 -3.99
C LYS A 280 -5.88 -4.92 -3.13
N SER A 281 -5.55 -5.74 -2.13
CA SER A 281 -6.54 -6.34 -1.23
C SER A 281 -7.07 -5.39 -0.15
N LYS A 282 -6.47 -4.20 0.00
CA LYS A 282 -6.95 -3.21 0.96
C LYS A 282 -8.41 -2.84 0.64
N GLY A 283 -9.24 -2.78 1.66
CA GLY A 283 -10.69 -2.59 1.51
C GLY A 283 -11.48 -3.87 1.18
N LEU A 284 -10.85 -4.91 0.63
CA LEU A 284 -11.50 -6.17 0.29
C LEU A 284 -11.56 -7.13 1.49
N THR A 285 -12.36 -8.17 1.34
CA THR A 285 -12.55 -9.21 2.37
C THR A 285 -12.88 -10.53 1.68
N SER A 286 -12.31 -11.64 2.18
CA SER A 286 -12.58 -13.00 1.70
C SER A 286 -12.94 -13.92 2.85
N ASP A 287 -13.54 -15.07 2.56
CA ASP A 287 -13.83 -16.07 3.59
C ASP A 287 -12.52 -16.70 4.07
N GLU A 288 -11.68 -17.11 3.16
CA GLU A 288 -10.37 -17.69 3.41
C GLU A 288 -9.28 -16.88 2.69
N VAL A 289 -8.15 -16.66 3.33
CA VAL A 289 -7.00 -15.95 2.75
C VAL A 289 -5.78 -16.83 2.76
N ILE A 290 -5.07 -16.89 1.64
CA ILE A 290 -3.80 -17.61 1.51
C ILE A 290 -2.71 -16.59 1.20
N ILE A 291 -1.64 -16.55 1.99
CA ILE A 291 -0.51 -15.65 1.77
C ILE A 291 0.69 -16.46 1.31
N ILE A 292 1.28 -16.08 0.18
CA ILE A 292 2.39 -16.76 -0.49
C ILE A 292 3.59 -15.83 -0.66
N GLY A 293 4.77 -16.40 -0.97
CA GLY A 293 6.01 -15.65 -1.14
C GLY A 293 6.47 -15.05 0.18
N LEU A 294 6.35 -15.79 1.27
CA LEU A 294 6.76 -15.42 2.62
C LEU A 294 8.19 -15.92 2.92
N ASP A 295 9.11 -15.58 2.04
CA ASP A 295 10.51 -15.90 2.10
C ASP A 295 11.36 -14.83 2.82
N GLU A 296 12.68 -14.97 2.81
CA GLU A 296 13.63 -14.04 3.42
C GLU A 296 13.60 -12.63 2.81
N ASP A 297 13.15 -12.50 1.56
CA ASP A 297 13.00 -11.20 0.90
C ASP A 297 11.78 -10.41 1.39
N PHE A 298 10.94 -11.00 2.21
CA PHE A 298 9.84 -10.32 2.88
C PHE A 298 10.12 -10.16 4.38
N PRO A 299 10.09 -8.94 4.97
CA PRO A 299 9.72 -7.63 4.39
C PRO A 299 10.78 -7.11 3.41
N MET A 300 10.29 -6.50 2.35
CA MET A 300 11.18 -5.97 1.32
C MET A 300 11.97 -4.76 1.82
N VAL A 301 13.27 -4.76 1.54
CA VAL A 301 14.08 -3.54 1.66
C VAL A 301 13.66 -2.60 0.54
N LYS A 302 13.15 -1.43 0.91
CA LYS A 302 12.87 -0.38 -0.09
C LYS A 302 14.20 0.04 -0.69
N GLY A 303 14.33 -0.08 -2.01
CA GLY A 303 15.43 0.56 -2.72
C GLY A 303 15.27 2.07 -2.58
N ASN A 304 16.24 2.69 -1.92
CA ASN A 304 16.24 4.13 -1.72
C ASN A 304 16.70 4.81 -3.00
N PHE A 305 15.76 5.33 -3.78
CA PHE A 305 16.10 6.20 -4.88
C PHE A 305 16.03 7.66 -4.40
N TRP A 306 17.17 8.33 -4.40
CA TRP A 306 17.34 9.65 -3.80
C TRP A 306 16.30 10.70 -4.30
N MET A 307 15.90 10.67 -5.60
CA MET A 307 14.88 11.59 -6.11
C MET A 307 13.50 11.35 -5.50
N ILE A 308 13.15 10.14 -5.13
CA ILE A 308 11.91 9.87 -4.42
C ILE A 308 12.01 10.38 -2.98
N GLU A 309 13.17 10.19 -2.36
CA GLU A 309 13.38 10.57 -0.95
C GLU A 309 13.36 12.07 -0.71
N ILE A 310 13.96 12.89 -1.59
CA ILE A 310 13.99 14.34 -1.42
C ILE A 310 12.59 14.98 -1.48
N PHE A 311 11.62 14.35 -2.16
CA PHE A 311 10.22 14.79 -2.17
C PHE A 311 9.39 14.16 -1.05
N ASN A 312 9.96 13.25 -0.27
CA ASN A 312 9.33 12.66 0.89
C ASN A 312 9.46 13.55 2.13
N ASN A 313 9.59 14.83 2.05
CA ASN A 313 9.78 15.74 3.17
C ASN A 313 10.20 15.06 4.49
N HIS A 314 11.43 15.27 4.93
CA HIS A 314 12.10 14.55 6.02
C HIS A 314 11.52 14.77 7.44
N TRP A 315 10.30 15.31 7.58
CA TRP A 315 9.73 15.70 8.86
C TRP A 315 9.33 14.52 9.73
N TYR A 316 8.94 13.40 9.12
CA TYR A 316 8.55 12.22 9.87
C TYR A 316 9.18 10.96 9.25
N GLN A 317 10.20 10.45 9.92
CA GLN A 317 10.75 9.12 9.65
C GLN A 317 10.30 8.16 10.73
N GLU A 318 9.69 7.07 10.32
CA GLU A 318 9.40 5.99 11.24
C GLU A 318 10.71 5.38 11.74
N LYS A 319 10.85 5.33 13.07
CA LYS A 319 12.10 4.88 13.73
C LYS A 319 12.31 3.37 13.65
N ILE A 320 11.25 2.63 13.35
CA ILE A 320 11.26 1.16 13.32
C ILE A 320 11.47 0.68 11.89
N PRO A 321 12.48 -0.16 11.65
CA PRO A 321 12.70 -0.75 10.34
C PRO A 321 11.46 -1.51 9.85
N PHE A 322 11.17 -1.40 8.57
CA PHE A 322 10.05 -2.08 7.92
C PHE A 322 8.66 -1.76 8.48
N ALA A 323 8.45 -0.58 9.10
CA ALA A 323 7.17 -0.20 9.68
C ALA A 323 6.00 -0.31 8.70
N GLU A 324 6.15 0.16 7.45
CA GLU A 324 5.11 0.02 6.42
C GLU A 324 4.91 -1.42 5.96
N GLU A 325 5.98 -2.20 5.82
CA GLU A 325 5.88 -3.64 5.49
C GLU A 325 5.18 -4.43 6.62
N ARG A 326 5.36 -4.02 7.88
CA ARG A 326 4.63 -4.58 9.01
C ARG A 326 3.13 -4.30 8.90
N ARG A 327 2.75 -3.06 8.57
CA ARG A 327 1.34 -2.71 8.30
C ARG A 327 0.80 -3.47 7.08
N LEU A 328 1.61 -3.65 6.05
CA LEU A 328 1.22 -4.43 4.88
C LEU A 328 0.92 -5.89 5.25
N PHE A 329 1.76 -6.52 6.07
CA PHE A 329 1.50 -7.89 6.54
C PHE A 329 0.28 -7.96 7.46
N TYR A 330 0.09 -6.98 8.34
CA TYR A 330 -1.13 -6.83 9.15
C TYR A 330 -2.38 -6.75 8.26
N VAL A 331 -2.34 -5.95 7.19
CA VAL A 331 -3.44 -5.87 6.22
C VAL A 331 -3.72 -7.25 5.62
N ALA A 332 -2.70 -7.98 5.17
CA ALA A 332 -2.86 -9.32 4.61
C ALA A 332 -3.52 -10.30 5.59
N LEU A 333 -3.02 -10.35 6.83
CA LEU A 333 -3.55 -11.22 7.89
C LEU A 333 -5.01 -10.95 8.22
N THR A 334 -5.46 -9.70 8.08
CA THR A 334 -6.79 -9.26 8.49
C THR A 334 -7.83 -9.23 7.37
N ARG A 335 -7.50 -9.69 6.16
CA ARG A 335 -8.48 -9.73 5.03
C ARG A 335 -9.49 -10.87 5.14
N THR A 336 -9.24 -11.86 6.00
CA THR A 336 -10.08 -13.04 6.14
C THR A 336 -11.27 -12.84 7.08
N LYS A 337 -12.38 -13.56 6.82
CA LYS A 337 -13.49 -13.72 7.75
C LYS A 337 -13.30 -14.95 8.66
N HIS A 338 -12.57 -15.99 8.19
CA HIS A 338 -12.41 -17.26 8.89
C HIS A 338 -10.94 -17.57 9.19
N ASN A 339 -10.17 -18.03 8.19
CA ASN A 339 -8.79 -18.41 8.41
C ASN A 339 -7.84 -17.68 7.46
N VAL A 340 -6.62 -17.45 7.92
CA VAL A 340 -5.49 -17.06 7.08
C VAL A 340 -4.47 -18.20 7.07
N TYR A 341 -4.08 -18.61 5.88
CA TYR A 341 -3.09 -19.66 5.65
C TYR A 341 -1.79 -19.01 5.19
N LEU A 342 -0.71 -19.31 5.90
CA LEU A 342 0.63 -18.85 5.57
C LEU A 342 1.38 -20.03 4.94
N LEU A 343 1.71 -19.93 3.64
CA LEU A 343 2.61 -20.88 2.99
C LEU A 343 4.03 -20.51 3.37
N VAL A 344 4.73 -21.40 4.05
CA VAL A 344 6.02 -21.10 4.67
C VAL A 344 7.03 -22.22 4.40
N ASN A 345 8.25 -21.84 4.04
CA ASN A 345 9.32 -22.81 3.87
C ASN A 345 9.59 -23.55 5.19
N ARG A 346 9.82 -24.86 5.14
CA ARG A 346 10.17 -25.66 6.31
C ARG A 346 11.50 -25.23 6.93
N ASN A 347 12.45 -24.80 6.09
CA ASN A 347 13.71 -24.24 6.56
C ASN A 347 13.50 -22.82 7.12
N PRO A 348 13.77 -22.58 8.42
CA PRO A 348 13.59 -21.25 9.03
C PRO A 348 14.45 -20.14 8.40
N LEU A 349 15.58 -20.48 7.78
CA LEU A 349 16.46 -19.51 7.13
C LEU A 349 15.83 -18.91 5.84
N HIS A 350 14.91 -19.64 5.22
CA HIS A 350 14.17 -19.21 4.03
C HIS A 350 12.77 -18.67 4.36
N ARG A 351 12.56 -18.27 5.61
CA ARG A 351 11.26 -17.70 6.04
C ARG A 351 11.37 -16.22 6.29
N SER A 352 10.32 -15.52 5.97
CA SER A 352 10.12 -14.16 6.41
C SER A 352 10.27 -14.03 7.93
N ARG A 353 10.99 -12.99 8.37
CA ARG A 353 11.08 -12.64 9.79
C ARG A 353 9.72 -12.39 10.41
N PHE A 354 8.76 -11.81 9.66
CA PHE A 354 7.41 -11.55 10.13
C PHE A 354 6.60 -12.82 10.36
N VAL A 355 6.86 -13.87 9.56
CA VAL A 355 6.27 -15.19 9.81
C VAL A 355 6.77 -15.78 11.12
N ASN A 356 8.08 -15.71 11.38
CA ASN A 356 8.64 -16.22 12.63
C ASN A 356 8.09 -15.46 13.84
N GLU A 357 7.92 -14.15 13.73
CA GLU A 357 7.37 -13.29 14.77
C GLU A 357 5.90 -13.61 15.07
N ILE A 358 5.02 -13.67 14.07
CA ILE A 358 3.61 -14.00 14.28
C ILE A 358 3.43 -15.45 14.74
N TYR A 359 4.32 -16.37 14.33
CA TYR A 359 4.32 -17.73 14.81
C TYR A 359 4.58 -17.79 16.33
N ASN A 360 5.59 -17.06 16.81
CA ASN A 360 5.90 -16.99 18.23
C ASN A 360 4.74 -16.39 19.03
N ILE A 361 4.18 -15.27 18.56
CA ILE A 361 2.99 -14.63 19.16
C ILE A 361 1.82 -15.62 19.26
N SER A 362 1.59 -16.43 18.22
CA SER A 362 0.49 -17.40 18.20
C SER A 362 0.69 -18.62 19.13
N LYS A 363 1.91 -18.84 19.62
CA LYS A 363 2.27 -19.92 20.56
C LYS A 363 2.34 -19.47 22.02
N GLU A 364 2.39 -18.17 22.27
CA GLU A 364 2.28 -17.63 23.63
C GLU A 364 0.90 -18.00 24.21
N LYS A 365 0.91 -18.61 25.42
CA LYS A 365 -0.31 -19.06 26.10
C LYS A 365 -1.00 -17.91 26.84
#